data_32edc92f554985ba6313692a6358c91d
#
_entry.id   32edc92f554985ba6313692a6358c91d
#
_cell.length_a   1.000
_cell.length_b   1.000
_cell.length_c   1.000
_cell.angle_alpha   90.00
_cell.angle_beta   90.00
_cell.angle_gamma   90.00
#
_symmetry.space_group_name_H-M   'P 1'
#
loop_
_entity.id
_entity.type
_entity.pdbx_description
1 polymer ?
#
loop_
_entity_poly.entity_id
_entity_poly.type
_entity_poly.pdbx_seq_one_letter_code
_entity_poly.pdbx_strand_id
1 'polypeptide(L)'
;YSNVVSGTTSVFAIQTGSFTSAFFNYTLYDQANARAGIIVSAWNGNIINYNETTTTDIGDTTDATFDITLSNEGHIELKVISTANWSFKTMTTFL
;
A
#
# COMPACT_ATOMS: atom_id res chain seq x y z
N TYR A 1 11.66 -0.16 -2.77
CA TYR A 1 11.34 -0.84 -4.05
C TYR A 1 10.96 -2.29 -3.80
N SER A 2 9.87 -2.70 -4.39
CA SER A 2 9.40 -4.09 -4.29
C SER A 2 8.82 -4.54 -5.62
N ASN A 3 8.96 -5.84 -5.90
CA ASN A 3 8.26 -6.48 -7.00
C ASN A 3 6.94 -7.05 -6.47
N VAL A 4 5.85 -6.69 -7.13
CA VAL A 4 4.52 -7.22 -6.84
C VAL A 4 4.25 -8.33 -7.83
N VAL A 5 4.04 -9.53 -7.32
CA VAL A 5 3.69 -10.69 -8.15
C VAL A 5 2.17 -10.88 -8.14
N SER A 6 1.65 -11.68 -9.07
CA SER A 6 0.22 -11.97 -9.09
C SER A 6 -0.23 -12.60 -7.77
N GLY A 7 -1.43 -12.25 -7.31
CA GLY A 7 -1.97 -12.63 -6.01
C GLY A 7 -1.88 -11.49 -5.02
N THR A 8 -1.63 -11.79 -3.76
CA THR A 8 -1.49 -10.81 -2.68
C THR A 8 -0.03 -10.74 -2.27
N THR A 9 0.55 -9.54 -2.34
CA THR A 9 1.94 -9.29 -1.96
C THR A 9 1.99 -8.31 -0.80
N SER A 10 2.64 -8.68 0.30
CA SER A 10 2.92 -7.75 1.40
C SER A 10 4.14 -6.92 1.02
N VAL A 11 3.97 -5.60 0.92
CA VAL A 11 5.03 -4.68 0.51
C VAL A 11 5.61 -3.89 1.67
N PHE A 12 4.92 -3.87 2.80
CA PHE A 12 5.37 -3.15 3.99
C PHE A 12 4.66 -3.69 5.24
N ALA A 13 5.40 -3.82 6.34
CA ALA A 13 4.84 -4.22 7.63
C ALA A 13 5.55 -3.48 8.76
N ILE A 14 4.80 -3.04 9.78
CA ILE A 14 5.35 -2.34 10.94
C ILE A 14 4.51 -2.61 12.19
N GLN A 15 5.14 -2.54 13.35
CA GLN A 15 4.45 -2.61 14.63
C GLN A 15 3.68 -1.33 14.93
N THR A 16 2.47 -1.47 15.45
CA THR A 16 1.56 -0.35 15.72
C THR A 16 1.90 0.42 16.99
N GLY A 17 2.68 -0.16 17.90
CA GLY A 17 2.88 0.38 19.24
C GLY A 17 3.57 1.72 19.31
N SER A 18 4.35 2.10 18.29
CA SER A 18 5.14 3.34 18.30
C SER A 18 4.50 4.48 17.53
N PHE A 19 3.43 4.20 16.75
CA PHE A 19 2.82 5.17 15.85
C PHE A 19 1.32 5.03 15.84
N THR A 20 0.61 6.07 15.38
CA THR A 20 -0.85 6.09 15.25
C THR A 20 -1.31 6.24 13.82
N SER A 21 -0.41 6.59 12.91
CA SER A 21 -0.74 6.76 11.49
C SER A 21 0.46 6.52 10.60
N ALA A 22 0.18 6.24 9.33
CA ALA A 22 1.20 6.06 8.32
C ALA A 22 0.74 6.70 7.01
N PHE A 23 1.69 7.26 6.27
CA PHE A 23 1.48 7.91 4.99
C PHE A 23 2.41 7.23 3.99
N PHE A 24 1.82 6.51 3.05
CA PHE A 24 2.59 5.79 2.01
C PHE A 24 2.51 6.58 0.72
N ASN A 25 3.59 7.28 0.38
CA ASN A 25 3.74 7.87 -0.95
C ASN A 25 4.28 6.78 -1.86
N TYR A 26 3.58 6.49 -2.98
CA TYR A 26 3.95 5.34 -3.79
C TYR A 26 3.90 5.63 -5.29
N THR A 27 4.62 4.81 -6.05
CA THR A 27 4.48 4.66 -7.48
C THR A 27 4.35 3.17 -7.81
N LEU A 28 3.32 2.83 -8.58
CA LEU A 28 3.06 1.49 -9.08
C LEU A 28 3.17 1.54 -10.60
N TYR A 29 3.99 0.67 -11.19
CA TYR A 29 4.24 0.74 -12.61
C TYR A 29 4.65 -0.60 -13.21
N ASP A 30 4.44 -0.72 -14.51
CA ASP A 30 5.01 -1.75 -15.35
C ASP A 30 5.52 -1.10 -16.67
N GLN A 31 5.72 -1.89 -17.71
CA GLN A 31 6.29 -1.36 -18.97
C GLN A 31 5.41 -0.31 -19.66
N ALA A 32 4.08 -0.38 -19.48
CA ALA A 32 3.12 0.45 -20.21
C ALA A 32 2.18 1.24 -19.32
N ASN A 33 2.11 0.94 -18.03
CA ASN A 33 1.12 1.48 -17.12
C ASN A 33 1.78 2.05 -15.88
N ALA A 34 1.23 3.12 -15.34
CA ALA A 34 1.75 3.73 -14.13
C ALA A 34 0.65 4.44 -13.34
N ARG A 35 0.79 4.43 -12.02
CA ARG A 35 -0.04 5.20 -11.09
C ARG A 35 0.82 5.66 -9.94
N ALA A 36 0.68 6.91 -9.53
CA ALA A 36 1.31 7.43 -8.32
C ALA A 36 0.23 7.94 -7.38
N GLY A 37 0.48 7.84 -6.08
CA GLY A 37 -0.50 8.30 -5.12
C GLY A 37 0.03 8.30 -3.71
N ILE A 38 -0.91 8.54 -2.80
CA ILE A 38 -0.66 8.49 -1.36
C ILE A 38 -1.76 7.66 -0.71
N ILE A 39 -1.38 6.74 0.17
CA ILE A 39 -2.30 6.02 1.03
C ILE A 39 -2.10 6.57 2.43
N VAL A 40 -3.17 7.06 3.03
CA VAL A 40 -3.17 7.59 4.39
C VAL A 40 -3.92 6.61 5.27
N SER A 41 -3.29 6.15 6.34
CA SER A 41 -3.91 5.23 7.28
C SER A 41 -3.77 5.74 8.71
N ALA A 42 -4.77 5.44 9.52
CA ALA A 42 -4.76 5.72 10.95
C ALA A 42 -5.32 4.51 11.69
N TRP A 43 -4.85 4.27 12.90
CA TRP A 43 -5.32 3.17 13.73
C TRP A 43 -5.36 3.56 15.20
N ASN A 44 -6.27 2.89 15.89
CA ASN A 44 -6.42 3.03 17.34
C ASN A 44 -6.95 1.71 17.89
N GLY A 45 -6.16 1.06 18.71
CA GLY A 45 -6.51 -0.26 19.22
C GLY A 45 -6.63 -1.29 18.10
N ASN A 46 -7.82 -1.83 17.90
CA ASN A 46 -8.08 -2.85 16.89
C ASN A 46 -8.74 -2.29 15.62
N ILE A 47 -8.85 -0.98 15.50
CA ILE A 47 -9.53 -0.33 14.38
C ILE A 47 -8.50 0.33 13.49
N ILE A 48 -8.60 0.10 12.18
CA ILE A 48 -7.79 0.76 11.18
C ILE A 48 -8.68 1.28 10.05
N ASN A 49 -8.42 2.51 9.63
CA ASN A 49 -9.04 3.12 8.45
C ASN A 49 -7.96 3.68 7.53
N TYR A 50 -8.22 3.64 6.24
CA TYR A 50 -7.28 4.18 5.26
C TYR A 50 -8.01 4.70 4.02
N ASN A 51 -7.36 5.63 3.32
CA ASN A 51 -7.81 6.18 2.05
C ASN A 51 -6.65 6.22 1.07
N GLU A 52 -6.96 6.07 -0.21
CA GLU A 52 -6.01 6.21 -1.29
C GLU A 52 -6.41 7.39 -2.18
N THR A 53 -5.44 8.26 -2.48
CA THR A 53 -5.58 9.35 -3.45
C THR A 53 -4.54 9.18 -4.53
N THR A 54 -4.95 9.15 -5.80
CA THR A 54 -4.08 8.80 -6.91
C THR A 54 -4.07 9.86 -8.01
N THR A 55 -3.02 9.81 -8.83
CA THR A 55 -3.02 10.46 -10.13
C THR A 55 -3.99 9.74 -11.08
N THR A 56 -4.30 10.39 -12.21
CA THR A 56 -4.91 9.69 -13.33
C THR A 56 -3.94 8.63 -13.84
N ASP A 57 -4.48 7.45 -14.17
CA ASP A 57 -3.66 6.36 -14.66
C ASP A 57 -2.99 6.71 -15.99
N ILE A 58 -1.74 6.31 -16.12
CA ILE A 58 -1.13 6.13 -17.43
C ILE A 58 -1.39 4.68 -17.81
N GLY A 59 -2.11 4.46 -18.90
CA GLY A 59 -2.57 3.13 -19.26
C GLY A 59 -3.69 2.64 -18.35
N ASP A 60 -3.63 1.39 -17.92
CA ASP A 60 -4.63 0.78 -17.05
C ASP A 60 -3.96 0.14 -15.83
N THR A 61 -4.23 0.69 -14.65
CA THR A 61 -3.71 0.18 -13.38
C THR A 61 -4.81 -0.41 -12.49
N THR A 62 -6.02 -0.62 -13.02
CA THR A 62 -7.15 -1.12 -12.22
C THR A 62 -6.95 -2.53 -11.70
N ASP A 63 -6.03 -3.29 -12.30
CA ASP A 63 -5.67 -4.63 -11.83
C ASP A 63 -5.09 -4.63 -10.41
N ALA A 64 -4.35 -3.59 -10.04
CA ALA A 64 -3.69 -3.52 -8.73
C ALA A 64 -4.51 -2.71 -7.74
N THR A 65 -4.84 -3.32 -6.62
CA THR A 65 -5.54 -2.68 -5.51
C THR A 65 -4.75 -2.83 -4.23
N PHE A 66 -5.00 -1.93 -3.28
CA PHE A 66 -4.31 -1.94 -2.00
C PHE A 66 -5.25 -2.35 -0.88
N ASP A 67 -4.67 -3.01 0.12
CA ASP A 67 -5.35 -3.33 1.36
C ASP A 67 -4.38 -3.12 2.52
N ILE A 68 -4.88 -2.59 3.63
CA ILE A 68 -4.11 -2.45 4.85
C ILE A 68 -4.80 -3.27 5.93
N THR A 69 -4.06 -4.20 6.51
CA THR A 69 -4.59 -5.09 7.54
C THR A 69 -3.87 -4.88 8.86
N LEU A 70 -4.60 -5.07 9.94
CA LEU A 70 -4.09 -5.05 11.31
C LEU A 70 -4.08 -6.48 11.84
N SER A 71 -2.91 -6.98 12.18
CA SER A 71 -2.79 -8.34 12.72
C SER A 71 -3.08 -8.39 14.22
N ASN A 72 -3.37 -9.59 14.73
CA ASN A 72 -3.57 -9.80 16.17
C ASN A 72 -2.31 -9.55 16.99
N GLU A 73 -1.16 -9.51 16.34
CA GLU A 73 0.13 -9.25 16.99
C GLU A 73 0.49 -7.76 17.04
N GLY A 74 -0.42 -6.89 16.60
CA GLY A 74 -0.19 -5.46 16.59
C GLY A 74 0.69 -4.99 15.44
N HIS A 75 0.63 -5.67 14.30
CA HIS A 75 1.33 -5.26 13.08
C HIS A 75 0.34 -4.74 12.03
N ILE A 76 0.78 -3.71 11.30
CA ILE A 76 0.08 -3.24 10.11
C ILE A 76 0.84 -3.71 8.90
N GLU A 77 0.11 -4.25 7.93
CA GLU A 77 0.66 -4.64 6.63
C GLU A 77 -0.03 -3.91 5.51
N LEU A 78 0.76 -3.29 4.63
CA LEU A 78 0.29 -2.79 3.35
C LEU A 78 0.46 -3.91 2.33
N LYS A 79 -0.63 -4.27 1.67
CA LYS A 79 -0.67 -5.35 0.70
C LYS A 79 -1.12 -4.82 -0.65
N VAL A 80 -0.55 -5.37 -1.72
CA VAL A 80 -1.00 -5.15 -3.09
C VAL A 80 -1.62 -6.42 -3.60
N ILE A 81 -2.82 -6.31 -4.16
CA ILE A 81 -3.57 -7.43 -4.73
C ILE A 81 -3.67 -7.20 -6.23
N SER A 82 -3.18 -8.14 -7.03
CA SER A 82 -3.15 -8.02 -8.48
C SER A 82 -3.19 -9.38 -9.16
N THR A 83 -3.54 -9.39 -10.46
CA THR A 83 -3.44 -10.60 -11.29
C THR A 83 -2.18 -10.62 -12.14
N ALA A 84 -1.51 -9.49 -12.29
CA ALA A 84 -0.27 -9.35 -13.05
C ALA A 84 0.87 -8.90 -12.13
N ASN A 85 2.09 -8.91 -12.66
CA ASN A 85 3.26 -8.45 -11.95
C ASN A 85 3.43 -6.95 -12.12
N TRP A 86 3.82 -6.27 -11.04
CA TRP A 86 4.04 -4.83 -11.01
C TRP A 86 5.35 -4.49 -10.30
N SER A 87 5.87 -3.31 -10.58
CA SER A 87 6.94 -2.71 -9.77
C SER A 87 6.34 -1.67 -8.85
N PHE A 88 6.81 -1.61 -7.62
CA PHE A 88 6.25 -0.75 -6.59
C PHE A 88 7.37 -0.05 -5.83
N LYS A 89 7.25 1.27 -5.70
CA LYS A 89 8.15 2.09 -4.87
C LYS A 89 7.33 2.85 -3.85
N THR A 90 7.82 2.94 -2.63
CA THR A 90 7.14 3.71 -1.60
C THR A 90 8.14 4.48 -0.74
N MET A 91 7.71 5.67 -0.33
CA MET A 91 8.33 6.42 0.75
C MET A 91 7.30 6.56 1.85
N THR A 92 7.61 6.09 3.04
CA THR A 92 6.65 6.00 4.14
C THR A 92 7.01 6.95 5.27
N THR A 93 6.01 7.66 5.77
CA THR A 93 6.14 8.54 6.94
C THR A 93 5.19 8.06 8.02
N PHE A 94 5.66 8.03 9.26
CA PHE A 94 4.87 7.63 10.44
C PHE A 94 4.70 8.78 11.41
N LEU A 95 3.55 8.82 12.04
CA LEU A 95 3.27 9.74 13.15
C LEU A 95 2.70 9.01 14.35
#